data_423059eb061eac82e5dab52615fca278
#
_entry.id   423059eb061eac82e5dab52615fca278
#
_cell.length_a   1.000
_cell.length_b   1.000
_cell.length_c   1.000
_cell.angle_alpha   90.00
_cell.angle_beta   90.00
_cell.angle_gamma   90.00
#
_symmetry.space_group_name_H-M   'P 1'
#
loop_
_entity.id
_entity.type
_entity.pdbx_description
1 polymer ?
#
loop_
_entity_poly.entity_id
_entity_poly.type
_entity_poly.pdbx_seq_one_letter_code
_entity_poly.pdbx_strand_id
1 'polypeptide(L)' 'MEGIVMIMEWVEGFEIRTAVTNNEIVISANREGLLSLAKQLAALAEGAPGDHIHYDGQNSLEEGSAEMIIERVP' A
#
# COMPACT_ATOMS: atom_id res chain seq x y z
N MET A 1 -16.53 4.94 -20.52
CA MET A 1 -15.87 3.70 -20.20
C MET A 1 -15.38 3.72 -18.76
N GLU A 2 -15.51 2.65 -18.15
CA GLU A 2 -15.11 2.54 -16.76
C GLU A 2 -13.61 2.55 -16.64
N GLY A 3 -13.15 2.90 -15.47
CA GLY A 3 -11.75 2.94 -15.22
C GLY A 3 -11.11 1.56 -15.21
N ILE A 4 -9.80 1.57 -15.16
CA ILE A 4 -9.04 0.34 -15.07
C ILE A 4 -9.17 -0.20 -13.66
N VAL A 5 -9.49 -1.48 -13.55
CA VAL A 5 -9.52 -2.12 -12.25
C VAL A 5 -8.09 -2.46 -11.87
N MET A 6 -7.65 -1.87 -10.76
CA MET A 6 -6.32 -2.14 -10.27
C MET A 6 -6.35 -3.46 -9.49
N ILE A 7 -5.57 -4.42 -9.96
CA ILE A 7 -5.46 -5.72 -9.30
C ILE A 7 -4.36 -5.62 -8.26
N MET A 8 -4.71 -5.84 -7.00
CA MET A 8 -3.75 -5.80 -5.91
C MET A 8 -3.04 -7.14 -5.83
N GLU A 9 -1.75 -7.13 -6.05
CA GLU A 9 -0.94 -8.34 -5.96
C GLU A 9 -0.24 -8.39 -4.62
N TRP A 10 -0.33 -9.53 -3.97
CA TRP A 10 0.29 -9.77 -2.68
C TRP A 10 1.24 -10.94 -2.80
N VAL A 11 2.45 -10.78 -2.30
CA VAL A 11 3.41 -11.87 -2.23
C VAL A 11 3.11 -12.64 -0.95
N GLU A 12 2.97 -13.95 -1.07
CA GLU A 12 2.58 -14.78 0.07
C GLU A 12 3.56 -14.61 1.21
N GLY A 13 3.02 -14.50 2.43
CA GLY A 13 3.84 -14.31 3.61
C GLY A 13 4.15 -12.86 3.92
N PHE A 14 3.56 -11.93 3.19
CA PHE A 14 3.85 -10.52 3.42
C PHE A 14 3.42 -10.07 4.82
N GLU A 15 4.22 -9.17 5.38
CA GLU A 15 3.90 -8.50 6.64
C GLU A 15 4.25 -7.04 6.48
N ILE A 16 3.32 -6.16 6.80
CA ILE A 16 3.51 -4.72 6.67
C ILE A 16 2.94 -4.06 7.92
N ARG A 17 3.74 -3.20 8.54
CA ARG A 17 3.33 -2.46 9.72
C ARG A 17 3.63 -1.00 9.49
N THR A 18 2.70 -0.15 9.91
CA THR A 18 2.87 1.30 9.78
C THR A 18 2.72 1.95 11.13
N ALA A 19 3.44 3.04 11.33
CA ALA A 19 3.36 3.79 12.58
C ALA A 19 3.68 5.25 12.30
N VAL A 20 3.11 6.13 13.12
CA VAL A 20 3.48 7.54 13.12
C VAL A 20 4.11 7.81 14.48
N THR A 21 5.39 8.18 14.47
CA THR A 21 6.17 8.38 15.68
C THR A 21 7.03 9.62 15.52
N ASN A 22 6.94 10.54 16.48
CA ASN A 22 7.76 11.75 16.47
C ASN A 22 7.66 12.48 15.15
N ASN A 23 6.45 12.56 14.60
CA ASN A 23 6.19 13.26 13.34
C ASN A 23 6.83 12.55 12.15
N GLU A 24 7.19 11.29 12.29
CA GLU A 24 7.75 10.48 11.21
C GLU A 24 6.79 9.35 10.88
N ILE A 25 6.69 9.06 9.60
CA ILE A 25 5.91 7.92 9.12
C ILE A 25 6.89 6.77 8.90
N VAL A 26 6.64 5.65 9.58
CA VAL A 26 7.52 4.49 9.47
C VAL A 26 6.71 3.34 8.87
N ILE A 27 7.24 2.76 7.80
CA ILE A 27 6.66 1.56 7.21
C ILE A 27 7.68 0.44 7.40
N SER A 28 7.29 -0.57 8.17
CA SER A 28 8.15 -1.70 8.46
C SER A 28 7.56 -2.92 7.78
N ALA A 29 8.33 -3.59 6.93
CA ALA A 29 7.80 -4.71 6.19
C ALA A 29 8.90 -5.75 5.99
N ASN A 30 8.48 -7.02 5.91
CA ASN A 30 9.42 -8.06 5.56
C ASN A 30 9.67 -8.01 4.04
N ARG A 31 10.51 -8.93 3.55
CA ARG A 31 10.84 -8.96 2.13
C ARG A 31 9.58 -9.05 1.26
N GLU A 32 8.67 -9.97 1.65
CA GLU A 32 7.44 -10.20 0.90
C GLU A 32 6.53 -8.98 0.94
N GLY A 33 6.51 -8.29 2.06
CA GLY A 33 5.74 -7.06 2.18
C GLY A 33 6.31 -5.95 1.30
N LEU A 34 7.62 -5.81 1.27
CA LEU A 34 8.25 -4.80 0.42
C LEU A 34 8.02 -5.10 -1.06
N LEU A 35 8.09 -6.37 -1.45
CA LEU A 35 7.83 -6.75 -2.83
C LEU A 35 6.37 -6.50 -3.20
N SER A 36 5.45 -6.77 -2.27
CA SER A 36 4.03 -6.48 -2.51
C SER A 36 3.82 -4.99 -2.73
N LEU A 37 4.39 -4.15 -1.87
CA LEU A 37 4.27 -2.71 -2.02
C LEU A 37 4.88 -2.24 -3.33
N ALA A 38 6.03 -2.79 -3.71
CA ALA A 38 6.69 -2.40 -4.95
C ALA A 38 5.80 -2.67 -6.16
N LYS A 39 5.16 -3.83 -6.19
CA LYS A 39 4.26 -4.17 -7.29
C LYS A 39 3.06 -3.25 -7.34
N GLN A 40 2.50 -2.94 -6.18
CA GLN A 40 1.31 -2.10 -6.11
C GLN A 40 1.64 -0.66 -6.47
N LEU A 41 2.79 -0.15 -6.02
CA LEU A 41 3.20 1.21 -6.35
C LEU A 41 3.50 1.34 -7.85
N ALA A 42 4.10 0.32 -8.45
CA ALA A 42 4.34 0.33 -9.89
C ALA A 42 3.02 0.37 -10.66
N ALA A 43 2.03 -0.42 -10.21
CA ALA A 43 0.73 -0.42 -10.86
C ALA A 43 0.04 0.94 -10.69
N LEU A 44 0.15 1.53 -9.51
CA LEU A 44 -0.45 2.83 -9.26
C LEU A 44 0.18 3.91 -10.12
N ALA A 45 1.48 3.81 -10.37
CA ALA A 45 2.19 4.77 -11.21
C ALA A 45 1.67 4.74 -12.65
N GLU A 46 1.16 3.60 -13.10
CA GLU A 46 0.60 3.47 -14.45
C GLU A 46 -0.89 3.78 -14.49
N GLY A 47 -1.47 4.13 -13.35
CA GLY A 47 -2.88 4.47 -13.27
C GLY A 47 -3.14 5.91 -13.65
N ALA A 48 -4.28 6.42 -13.22
CA ALA A 48 -4.71 7.79 -13.51
C ALA A 48 -4.55 8.65 -12.26
N PRO A 49 -4.39 9.98 -12.45
CA PRO A 49 -4.40 10.87 -11.29
C PRO A 49 -5.67 10.66 -10.47
N GLY A 50 -5.52 10.57 -9.16
CA GLY A 50 -6.62 10.32 -8.26
C GLY A 50 -6.79 8.87 -7.86
N ASP A 51 -6.19 7.95 -8.62
CA ASP A 51 -6.19 6.55 -8.18
C ASP A 51 -5.43 6.44 -6.87
N HIS A 52 -5.89 5.57 -6.01
CA HIS A 52 -5.28 5.45 -4.69
C HIS A 52 -5.52 4.05 -4.13
N ILE A 53 -4.71 3.70 -3.14
CA ILE A 53 -4.77 2.42 -2.48
C ILE A 53 -4.92 2.67 -0.99
N HIS A 54 -5.90 2.02 -0.38
CA HIS A 54 -6.10 2.05 1.06
C HIS A 54 -5.43 0.85 1.69
N TYR A 55 -4.63 1.10 2.72
CA TYR A 55 -4.00 0.05 3.51
C TYR A 55 -4.53 0.14 4.93
N ASP A 56 -5.12 -0.94 5.41
CA ASP A 56 -5.67 -0.95 6.76
C ASP A 56 -5.52 -2.34 7.37
N GLY A 57 -5.97 -2.49 8.61
CA GLY A 57 -5.77 -3.73 9.34
C GLY A 57 -6.64 -4.88 8.85
N GLN A 58 -7.61 -4.60 8.00
CA GLN A 58 -8.49 -5.65 7.50
C GLN A 58 -8.00 -6.23 6.18
N ASN A 59 -7.23 -5.46 5.42
CA ASN A 59 -6.81 -5.95 4.11
C ASN A 59 -5.31 -6.18 4.00
N SER A 60 -4.48 -5.55 4.82
CA SER A 60 -3.05 -5.60 4.52
C SER A 60 -2.13 -5.42 5.72
N LEU A 61 -2.51 -4.61 6.70
CA LEU A 61 -1.57 -4.19 7.73
C LEU A 61 -1.70 -5.03 8.98
N GLU A 62 -0.59 -5.21 9.67
CA GLU A 62 -0.57 -5.88 10.96
C GLU A 62 -1.37 -5.08 11.97
N GLU A 63 -1.89 -5.80 12.97
CA GLU A 63 -2.71 -5.19 14.01
C GLU A 63 -1.96 -4.07 14.69
N GLY A 64 -2.66 -2.98 14.96
CA GLY A 64 -2.06 -1.83 15.63
C GLY A 64 -1.42 -0.83 14.69
N SER A 65 -1.41 -1.12 13.40
CA SER A 65 -0.83 -0.20 12.41
C SER A 65 -1.72 1.01 12.19
N ALA A 66 -1.11 2.13 11.84
CA ALA A 66 -1.85 3.29 11.37
C ALA A 66 -2.33 3.02 9.94
N GLU A 67 -3.56 3.42 9.64
CA GLU A 67 -4.06 3.28 8.27
C GLU A 67 -3.34 4.28 7.37
N MET A 68 -3.15 3.90 6.11
CA MET A 68 -2.52 4.82 5.17
C MET A 68 -3.15 4.72 3.81
N ILE A 69 -3.07 5.82 3.08
CA ILE A 69 -3.53 5.91 1.70
C ILE A 69 -2.35 6.39 0.87
N ILE A 70 -2.13 5.71 -0.26
CA ILE A 70 -1.13 6.16 -1.23
C ILE A 70 -1.89 6.55 -2.48
N GLU A 71 -1.66 7.77 -2.95
CA GLU A 71 -2.45 8.36 -4.03
C GLU A 71 -1.54 8.80 -5.16
N ARG A 72 -2.00 8.55 -6.39
CA ARG A 72 -1.34 9.03 -7.61
C ARG A 72 -1.80 10.48 -7.87
N VAL A 73 -0.86 11.39 -7.90
CA VAL A 73 -1.18 12.79 -8.26
C VAL A 73 -0.69 13.07 -9.67
N PRO A 74 -1.19 14.16 -10.28
CA PRO A 74 -0.76 14.53 -11.63
C PRO A 74 0.73 14.78 -11.75
#